data_349c4a500afb8e4ea838c8549c2bacef
#
_entry.id   349c4a500afb8e4ea838c8549c2bacef
#
_cell.length_a   1.000
_cell.length_b   1.000
_cell.length_c   1.000
_cell.angle_alpha   90.00
_cell.angle_beta   90.00
_cell.angle_gamma   90.00
#
_symmetry.space_group_name_H-M   'P 1'
#
loop_
_entity.id
_entity.type
_entity.pdbx_description
1 polymer ?
#
loop_
_entity_poly.entity_id
_entity_poly.type
_entity_poly.pdbx_seq_one_letter_code
_entity_poly.pdbx_strand_id
1 'polypeptide(L)'
;MTDYRLDAPQLLRDFLAYHENIRAHSKKTVDEYYLDLRAFFRFMKRHKDPSLRDKELEEISILDVDIEFVKNITLTDIYDYLAFLSRDRPRQHNSPNTAYGLSAASRARKVATLRSFFSYLTQKVHLLENDPIKDLDSPKLKKTLPKYL
;
A
#
# COMPACT_ATOMS: atom_id res chain seq x y z
N MET A 1 18.91 -7.03 2.45
CA MET A 1 17.80 -7.96 2.31
C MET A 1 16.80 -7.79 3.45
N THR A 2 15.53 -7.72 3.11
CA THR A 2 14.50 -7.51 4.12
C THR A 2 14.08 -8.84 4.73
N ASP A 3 14.04 -8.88 6.06
CA ASP A 3 13.53 -10.06 6.74
C ASP A 3 12.09 -9.79 7.15
N TYR A 4 11.17 -10.29 6.33
CA TYR A 4 9.74 -10.03 6.56
C TYR A 4 9.23 -10.66 7.84
N ARG A 5 9.93 -11.60 8.41
CA ARG A 5 9.49 -12.25 9.63
C ARG A 5 9.59 -11.35 10.84
N LEU A 6 10.37 -10.26 10.74
CA LEU A 6 10.58 -9.37 11.87
C LEU A 6 9.40 -8.45 12.12
N ASP A 7 8.71 -8.01 11.06
CA ASP A 7 7.60 -7.10 11.27
C ASP A 7 6.40 -7.31 10.37
N ALA A 8 6.43 -8.32 9.50
CA ALA A 8 5.29 -8.57 8.62
C ALA A 8 4.30 -9.50 9.31
N PRO A 9 3.02 -9.11 9.37
CA PRO A 9 2.01 -10.01 9.90
C PRO A 9 1.82 -11.21 8.98
N GLN A 10 1.26 -12.29 9.52
CA GLN A 10 1.11 -13.52 8.77
C GLN A 10 0.34 -13.31 7.46
N LEU A 11 -0.69 -12.50 7.52
CA LEU A 11 -1.49 -12.15 6.34
C LEU A 11 -0.61 -11.62 5.20
N LEU A 12 0.32 -10.73 5.54
CA LEU A 12 1.20 -10.14 4.55
C LEU A 12 2.26 -11.14 4.09
N ARG A 13 2.81 -11.94 5.01
CA ARG A 13 3.79 -12.94 4.64
C ARG A 13 3.22 -13.96 3.66
N ASP A 14 1.97 -14.34 3.86
CA ASP A 14 1.32 -15.29 2.94
C ASP A 14 1.16 -14.67 1.55
N PHE A 15 0.78 -13.41 1.49
CA PHE A 15 0.66 -12.71 0.21
C PHE A 15 2.01 -12.63 -0.51
N LEU A 16 3.07 -12.31 0.22
CA LEU A 16 4.39 -12.20 -0.37
C LEU A 16 4.88 -13.56 -0.85
N ALA A 17 4.64 -14.61 -0.06
CA ALA A 17 5.04 -15.97 -0.44
C ALA A 17 4.28 -16.43 -1.69
N TYR A 18 3.01 -16.07 -1.80
CA TYR A 18 2.23 -16.40 -2.99
C TYR A 18 2.85 -15.77 -4.23
N HIS A 19 3.22 -14.50 -4.15
CA HIS A 19 3.79 -13.84 -5.33
C HIS A 19 5.19 -14.33 -5.66
N GLU A 20 5.97 -14.65 -4.66
CA GLU A 20 7.31 -15.13 -4.90
C GLU A 20 7.31 -16.55 -5.45
N ASN A 21 6.52 -17.44 -4.87
CA ASN A 21 6.62 -18.86 -5.13
C ASN A 21 5.61 -19.40 -6.14
N ILE A 22 4.44 -18.79 -6.22
CA ILE A 22 3.40 -19.23 -7.13
C ILE A 22 3.38 -18.39 -8.40
N ARG A 23 3.44 -17.06 -8.24
CA ARG A 23 3.45 -16.17 -9.39
C ARG A 23 4.85 -15.92 -9.93
N ALA A 24 5.86 -16.38 -9.21
CA ALA A 24 7.25 -16.27 -9.63
C ALA A 24 7.70 -14.84 -9.94
N HIS A 25 7.20 -13.89 -9.17
CA HIS A 25 7.66 -12.51 -9.30
C HIS A 25 9.09 -12.38 -8.80
N SER A 26 9.82 -11.41 -9.32
CA SER A 26 11.19 -11.19 -8.91
C SER A 26 11.25 -10.78 -7.44
N LYS A 27 12.43 -11.01 -6.85
CA LYS A 27 12.63 -10.59 -5.47
C LYS A 27 12.43 -9.10 -5.30
N LYS A 28 12.85 -8.31 -6.29
CA LYS A 28 12.66 -6.87 -6.24
C LYS A 28 11.17 -6.51 -6.18
N THR A 29 10.36 -7.16 -6.99
CA THR A 29 8.92 -6.89 -7.00
C THR A 29 8.29 -7.25 -5.66
N VAL A 30 8.69 -8.39 -5.09
CA VAL A 30 8.17 -8.83 -3.80
C VAL A 30 8.58 -7.85 -2.70
N ASP A 31 9.83 -7.38 -2.72
CA ASP A 31 10.30 -6.40 -1.76
C ASP A 31 9.51 -5.10 -1.88
N GLU A 32 9.20 -4.66 -3.09
CA GLU A 32 8.41 -3.45 -3.29
C GLU A 32 6.98 -3.63 -2.77
N TYR A 33 6.40 -4.79 -2.98
CA TYR A 33 5.09 -5.08 -2.41
C TYR A 33 5.11 -4.96 -0.89
N TYR A 34 6.14 -5.54 -0.28
CA TYR A 34 6.27 -5.46 1.17
C TYR A 34 6.36 -4.01 1.65
N LEU A 35 7.21 -3.23 1.02
CA LEU A 35 7.40 -1.84 1.44
C LEU A 35 6.12 -1.01 1.25
N ASP A 36 5.43 -1.23 0.13
CA ASP A 36 4.19 -0.52 -0.13
C ASP A 36 3.11 -0.87 0.90
N LEU A 37 2.99 -2.16 1.22
CA LEU A 37 1.96 -2.59 2.18
C LEU A 37 2.32 -2.22 3.61
N ARG A 38 3.60 -2.25 3.96
CA ARG A 38 4.03 -1.78 5.27
C ARG A 38 3.64 -0.31 5.47
N ALA A 39 3.91 0.51 4.47
CA ALA A 39 3.57 1.92 4.55
C ALA A 39 2.06 2.12 4.65
N PHE A 40 1.31 1.35 3.90
CA PHE A 40 -0.15 1.42 3.93
C PHE A 40 -0.69 1.04 5.31
N PHE A 41 -0.24 -0.06 5.87
CA PHE A 41 -0.72 -0.49 7.18
C PHE A 41 -0.30 0.46 8.29
N ARG A 42 0.89 1.02 8.21
CA ARG A 42 1.33 2.02 9.17
C ARG A 42 0.42 3.23 9.15
N PHE A 43 0.09 3.71 7.95
CA PHE A 43 -0.83 4.83 7.82
C PHE A 43 -2.21 4.48 8.38
N MET A 44 -2.72 3.31 8.04
CA MET A 44 -4.06 2.92 8.48
C MET A 44 -4.12 2.78 10.00
N LYS A 45 -3.09 2.22 10.62
CA LYS A 45 -3.07 2.10 12.07
C LYS A 45 -3.10 3.48 12.73
N ARG A 46 -2.28 4.41 12.24
CA ARG A 46 -2.27 5.76 12.81
C ARG A 46 -3.58 6.48 12.53
N HIS A 47 -4.12 6.27 11.34
CA HIS A 47 -5.35 6.92 10.92
C HIS A 47 -6.54 6.49 11.78
N LYS A 48 -6.58 5.23 12.16
CA LYS A 48 -7.71 4.68 12.89
C LYS A 48 -7.55 4.70 14.40
N ASP A 49 -6.36 4.97 14.90
CA ASP A 49 -6.09 4.95 16.33
C ASP A 49 -5.57 6.32 16.78
N PRO A 50 -6.43 7.11 17.45
CA PRO A 50 -6.00 8.44 17.89
C PRO A 50 -4.78 8.44 18.80
N SER A 51 -4.52 7.35 19.51
CA SER A 51 -3.37 7.29 20.41
C SER A 51 -2.05 7.25 19.64
N LEU A 52 -2.10 6.95 18.34
CA LEU A 52 -0.91 6.90 17.49
C LEU A 52 -0.71 8.18 16.69
N ARG A 53 -1.57 9.18 16.89
CA ARG A 53 -1.57 10.37 16.04
C ARG A 53 -0.23 11.09 16.01
N ASP A 54 0.48 11.12 17.13
CA ASP A 54 1.73 11.85 17.23
C ASP A 54 2.96 11.01 16.91
N LYS A 55 2.77 9.74 16.56
CA LYS A 55 3.89 8.89 16.24
C LYS A 55 4.28 9.02 14.79
N GLU A 56 5.58 8.91 14.53
CA GLU A 56 6.06 8.81 13.16
C GLU A 56 5.68 7.46 12.60
N LEU A 57 5.42 7.41 11.30
CA LEU A 57 5.01 6.15 10.70
C LEU A 57 6.03 5.04 10.91
N GLU A 58 7.32 5.39 10.90
CA GLU A 58 8.38 4.41 11.08
C GLU A 58 8.36 3.75 12.45
N GLU A 59 7.71 4.37 13.41
CA GLU A 59 7.62 3.84 14.76
C GLU A 59 6.45 2.88 14.97
N ILE A 60 5.58 2.77 13.98
CA ILE A 60 4.36 2.00 14.13
C ILE A 60 4.59 0.57 13.64
N SER A 61 4.40 -0.40 14.54
CA SER A 61 4.51 -1.80 14.18
C SER A 61 3.25 -2.27 13.46
N ILE A 62 3.42 -3.14 12.48
CA ILE A 62 2.29 -3.73 11.77
C ILE A 62 2.12 -5.21 12.08
N LEU A 63 2.88 -5.73 13.05
CA LEU A 63 2.86 -7.16 13.36
C LEU A 63 1.48 -7.66 13.77
N ASP A 64 0.68 -6.81 14.37
CA ASP A 64 -0.64 -7.20 14.84
C ASP A 64 -1.75 -6.97 13.83
N VAL A 65 -1.42 -6.58 12.62
CA VAL A 65 -2.43 -6.43 11.57
C VAL A 65 -2.95 -7.81 11.18
N ASP A 66 -4.27 -7.98 11.28
CA ASP A 66 -4.91 -9.24 10.96
C ASP A 66 -6.10 -8.96 10.01
N ILE A 67 -6.83 -10.03 9.67
CA ILE A 67 -7.92 -9.88 8.74
C ILE A 67 -9.03 -8.98 9.30
N GLU A 68 -9.23 -9.01 10.63
CA GLU A 68 -10.25 -8.14 11.23
C GLU A 68 -9.89 -6.67 11.05
N PHE A 69 -8.62 -6.33 11.19
CA PHE A 69 -8.19 -4.97 10.92
C PHE A 69 -8.45 -4.60 9.46
N VAL A 70 -8.11 -5.51 8.54
CA VAL A 70 -8.26 -5.23 7.10
C VAL A 70 -9.73 -5.11 6.73
N LYS A 71 -10.61 -5.90 7.34
CA LYS A 71 -12.04 -5.83 7.06
C LYS A 71 -12.62 -4.46 7.35
N ASN A 72 -12.01 -3.71 8.24
CA ASN A 72 -12.50 -2.39 8.62
C ASN A 72 -11.96 -1.26 7.75
N ILE A 73 -11.15 -1.57 6.76
CA ILE A 73 -10.64 -0.56 5.85
C ILE A 73 -11.68 -0.30 4.78
N THR A 74 -12.06 0.96 4.64
CA THR A 74 -13.09 1.36 3.68
C THR A 74 -12.46 2.09 2.51
N LEU A 75 -13.26 2.30 1.47
CA LEU A 75 -12.80 3.11 0.33
C LEU A 75 -12.43 4.52 0.78
N THR A 76 -13.19 5.08 1.72
CA THR A 76 -12.86 6.41 2.25
C THR A 76 -11.48 6.42 2.90
N ASP A 77 -11.16 5.37 3.67
CA ASP A 77 -9.83 5.27 4.27
C ASP A 77 -8.75 5.25 3.20
N ILE A 78 -9.01 4.58 2.09
CA ILE A 78 -8.06 4.50 0.99
C ILE A 78 -7.90 5.87 0.33
N TYR A 79 -9.00 6.59 0.15
CA TYR A 79 -8.92 7.97 -0.36
C TYR A 79 -8.06 8.83 0.55
N ASP A 80 -8.20 8.68 1.87
CA ASP A 80 -7.40 9.45 2.81
C ASP A 80 -5.91 9.11 2.68
N TYR A 81 -5.61 7.83 2.47
CA TYR A 81 -4.23 7.42 2.25
C TYR A 81 -3.66 8.03 0.97
N LEU A 82 -4.46 8.02 -0.10
CA LEU A 82 -4.01 8.59 -1.37
C LEU A 82 -3.80 10.10 -1.26
N ALA A 83 -4.66 10.78 -0.50
CA ALA A 83 -4.46 12.20 -0.25
C ALA A 83 -3.16 12.45 0.52
N PHE A 84 -2.87 11.61 1.51
CA PHE A 84 -1.63 11.70 2.25
C PHE A 84 -0.43 11.53 1.31
N LEU A 85 -0.48 10.53 0.42
CA LEU A 85 0.62 10.30 -0.50
C LEU A 85 0.83 11.47 -1.46
N SER A 86 -0.24 12.12 -1.87
CA SER A 86 -0.13 13.17 -2.88
C SER A 86 0.27 14.52 -2.30
N ARG A 87 0.02 14.75 -1.02
CA ARG A 87 0.20 16.09 -0.45
C ARG A 87 1.09 16.14 0.77
N ASP A 88 0.96 15.16 1.65
CA ASP A 88 1.53 15.28 2.99
C ASP A 88 2.79 14.47 3.20
N ARG A 89 3.02 13.44 2.39
CA ARG A 89 4.15 12.58 2.60
C ARG A 89 5.41 13.24 2.09
N PRO A 90 6.44 13.39 2.94
CA PRO A 90 7.71 13.95 2.47
C PRO A 90 8.37 13.04 1.45
N ARG A 91 8.96 13.63 0.45
CA ARG A 91 9.75 12.88 -0.50
C ARG A 91 11.06 12.51 0.15
N GLN A 92 11.49 11.30 -0.13
CA GLN A 92 12.74 10.80 0.39
C GLN A 92 13.84 11.08 -0.58
N HIS A 93 14.50 12.21 -0.46
CA HIS A 93 15.67 12.41 -1.22
C HIS A 93 16.38 13.64 -0.88
N ASN A 94 17.57 13.74 -1.34
CA ASN A 94 18.49 14.81 -0.97
C ASN A 94 18.35 16.01 -1.87
N SER A 95 17.21 16.16 -2.50
CA SER A 95 17.00 17.30 -3.37
C SER A 95 16.96 18.57 -2.55
N PRO A 96 17.66 19.61 -2.97
CA PRO A 96 17.57 20.88 -2.28
C PRO A 96 16.17 21.49 -2.36
N ASN A 97 15.40 21.07 -3.34
CA ASN A 97 14.02 21.52 -3.46
C ASN A 97 13.10 20.46 -2.92
N THR A 98 13.13 20.27 -1.61
CA THR A 98 12.33 19.28 -0.97
C THR A 98 10.86 19.56 -1.24
N ALA A 99 10.19 18.60 -1.84
CA ALA A 99 8.77 18.70 -2.11
C ALA A 99 8.05 17.63 -1.33
N TYR A 100 6.79 17.90 -1.00
CA TYR A 100 5.96 16.92 -0.36
C TYR A 100 5.08 16.24 -1.40
N GLY A 101 4.72 15.00 -1.09
CA GLY A 101 3.87 14.24 -1.97
C GLY A 101 4.65 13.45 -3.00
N LEU A 102 4.06 12.36 -3.41
CA LEU A 102 4.65 11.48 -4.42
C LEU A 102 4.13 11.85 -5.79
N SER A 103 4.91 11.52 -6.79
CA SER A 103 4.48 11.71 -8.17
C SER A 103 3.28 10.82 -8.49
N ALA A 104 2.58 11.17 -9.58
CA ALA A 104 1.45 10.36 -10.02
C ALA A 104 1.88 8.93 -10.36
N ALA A 105 3.08 8.78 -10.94
CA ALA A 105 3.58 7.44 -11.28
C ALA A 105 3.80 6.60 -10.03
N SER A 106 4.40 7.18 -8.99
CA SER A 106 4.62 6.45 -7.74
C SER A 106 3.31 6.09 -7.08
N ARG A 107 2.34 7.01 -7.10
CA ARG A 107 1.02 6.74 -6.52
C ARG A 107 0.32 5.63 -7.28
N ALA A 108 0.41 5.63 -8.61
CA ALA A 108 -0.22 4.59 -9.42
C ALA A 108 0.37 3.22 -9.10
N ARG A 109 1.70 3.15 -8.90
CA ARG A 109 2.34 1.89 -8.54
C ARG A 109 1.84 1.38 -7.20
N LYS A 110 1.71 2.27 -6.22
CA LYS A 110 1.21 1.87 -4.90
C LYS A 110 -0.25 1.45 -4.95
N VAL A 111 -1.05 2.09 -5.77
CA VAL A 111 -2.44 1.66 -5.97
C VAL A 111 -2.47 0.26 -6.59
N ALA A 112 -1.57 -0.01 -7.53
CA ALA A 112 -1.51 -1.35 -8.13
C ALA A 112 -1.16 -2.41 -7.09
N THR A 113 -0.26 -2.11 -6.16
CA THR A 113 0.05 -3.02 -5.06
C THR A 113 -1.18 -3.28 -4.21
N LEU A 114 -1.92 -2.22 -3.86
CA LEU A 114 -3.12 -2.38 -3.05
C LEU A 114 -4.18 -3.20 -3.77
N ARG A 115 -4.35 -2.98 -5.07
CA ARG A 115 -5.31 -3.77 -5.84
C ARG A 115 -4.93 -5.24 -5.83
N SER A 116 -3.65 -5.54 -5.99
CA SER A 116 -3.18 -6.91 -5.97
C SER A 116 -3.45 -7.57 -4.62
N PHE A 117 -3.19 -6.83 -3.54
CA PHE A 117 -3.39 -7.34 -2.20
C PHE A 117 -4.87 -7.62 -1.90
N PHE A 118 -5.75 -6.65 -2.17
CA PHE A 118 -7.17 -6.83 -1.89
C PHE A 118 -7.79 -7.87 -2.81
N SER A 119 -7.34 -7.95 -4.05
CA SER A 119 -7.81 -9.00 -4.96
C SER A 119 -7.40 -10.38 -4.47
N TYR A 120 -6.17 -10.52 -3.97
CA TYR A 120 -5.71 -11.77 -3.38
C TYR A 120 -6.61 -12.18 -2.21
N LEU A 121 -6.93 -11.22 -1.34
CA LEU A 121 -7.74 -11.53 -0.17
C LEU A 121 -9.18 -11.88 -0.51
N THR A 122 -9.74 -11.30 -1.56
CA THR A 122 -11.12 -11.55 -1.92
C THR A 122 -11.27 -12.72 -2.88
N GLN A 123 -10.43 -12.79 -3.90
CA GLN A 123 -10.63 -13.74 -4.99
C GLN A 123 -9.76 -14.98 -4.89
N LYS A 124 -8.65 -14.92 -4.18
CA LYS A 124 -7.77 -16.08 -4.10
C LYS A 124 -7.94 -16.85 -2.81
N VAL A 125 -7.88 -16.19 -1.67
CA VAL A 125 -7.98 -16.88 -0.37
C VAL A 125 -9.30 -16.65 0.32
N HIS A 126 -10.16 -15.81 -0.22
CA HIS A 126 -11.52 -15.61 0.25
C HIS A 126 -11.62 -15.23 1.73
N LEU A 127 -10.69 -14.42 2.19
CA LEU A 127 -10.71 -13.90 3.55
C LEU A 127 -11.55 -12.63 3.67
N LEU A 128 -11.81 -11.97 2.54
CA LEU A 128 -12.69 -10.80 2.48
C LEU A 128 -13.83 -11.09 1.53
N GLU A 129 -15.02 -10.61 1.88
CA GLU A 129 -16.17 -10.71 0.98
C GLU A 129 -16.16 -9.62 -0.06
N ASN A 130 -15.78 -8.42 0.34
CA ASN A 130 -15.83 -7.27 -0.55
C ASN A 130 -14.44 -6.64 -0.65
N ASP A 131 -14.13 -6.21 -1.85
CA ASP A 131 -12.85 -5.55 -2.16
C ASP A 131 -13.08 -4.04 -2.10
N PRO A 132 -12.52 -3.34 -1.10
CA PRO A 132 -12.79 -1.92 -0.93
C PRO A 132 -12.18 -1.05 -2.03
N ILE A 133 -11.21 -1.58 -2.79
CA ILE A 133 -10.54 -0.80 -3.81
C ILE A 133 -11.03 -1.16 -5.21
N LYS A 134 -11.99 -2.06 -5.30
CA LYS A 134 -12.44 -2.60 -6.58
C LYS A 134 -12.86 -1.50 -7.55
N ASP A 135 -13.59 -0.52 -7.04
CA ASP A 135 -14.15 0.52 -7.90
C ASP A 135 -13.29 1.78 -7.96
N LEU A 136 -12.10 1.74 -7.40
CA LEU A 136 -11.22 2.88 -7.43
C LEU A 136 -10.49 2.95 -8.76
N ASP A 137 -10.57 4.10 -9.42
CA ASP A 137 -9.79 4.31 -10.63
C ASP A 137 -8.34 4.53 -10.27
N SER A 138 -7.44 4.07 -11.14
CA SER A 138 -6.02 4.33 -10.94
C SER A 138 -5.75 5.82 -11.09
N PRO A 139 -4.78 6.36 -10.32
CA PRO A 139 -4.38 7.74 -10.53
C PRO A 139 -3.99 7.95 -11.99
N LYS A 140 -4.49 9.03 -12.56
CA LYS A 140 -4.19 9.28 -13.96
C LYS A 140 -2.79 9.82 -14.07
N LEU A 141 -2.03 9.20 -14.95
CA LEU A 141 -0.73 9.71 -15.28
C LEU A 141 -0.90 10.79 -16.33
N LYS A 142 -0.10 11.82 -16.19
CA LYS A 142 -0.09 12.86 -17.18
C LYS A 142 0.63 12.31 -18.38
N LYS A 143 -0.11 11.97 -19.41
CA LYS A 143 0.51 11.43 -20.60
C LYS A 143 -0.01 12.16 -21.79
N THR A 144 0.83 12.23 -22.80
CA THR A 144 0.46 12.83 -24.04
C THR A 144 -0.44 11.85 -24.78
N LEU A 145 -1.62 12.29 -25.11
CA LEU A 145 -2.49 11.47 -25.91
C LEU A 145 -1.91 11.35 -27.30
N PRO A 146 -2.05 10.18 -27.90
CA PRO A 146 -1.60 10.05 -29.28
C PRO A 146 -2.35 11.04 -30.13
N LYS A 147 -1.62 11.62 -31.02
CA LYS A 147 -2.24 12.57 -31.89
C LYS A 147 -2.71 11.86 -33.10
N TYR A 148 -3.78 11.31 -33.04
CA TYR A 148 -4.33 10.82 -34.23
C TYR A 148 -5.69 11.23 -34.26
N LEU A 149 -5.74 11.17 -34.90
CA LEU A 149 -6.74 11.50 -35.09
C LEU A 149 -7.16 11.66 -35.71
#